data_034d6b78142d39f70cf979090d8d3fb8
#
_entry.id   034d6b78142d39f70cf979090d8d3fb8
#
_cell.length_a   1.000
_cell.length_b   1.000
_cell.length_c   1.000
_cell.angle_alpha   90.00
_cell.angle_beta   90.00
_cell.angle_gamma   90.00
#
_symmetry.space_group_name_H-M   'P 1'
#
loop_
_entity.id
_entity.type
_entity.pdbx_description
1 polymer ?
#
loop_
_entity_poly.entity_id
_entity_poly.type
_entity_poly.pdbx_seq_one_letter_code
_entity_poly.pdbx_strand_id
1 'polypeptide(L)'
;MGSDEGPDEILEGLVLAVEEAPRSARFVVVGQEDVLGPMIEAKPRLASANVETHHASEIIAMGEKPIAGIKQKKDSSMARALEMVKENEADALLSCGNTGCLMAGGAIRLRTLDGVERPALCTIWPGRERYFTLLDAGANPHPKPIHVAQNAILGSNYARVALGLVRPRVGLLTIGTEEGKGNELIHETHEMLKSINGSILNYTGLVEGFQIFENIVDVVVCDGFVGNIVLKACESLSKLIGSFLDEELRRNALRKTGALLSKGAFRSLKQRINPEQFGGAPLLGLRKHVIKAHGSSNRHHVCGAIKIALDLVQCDMITQVLADITSANEILRPEASGNSVE
;
A
#
# COMPACT_ATOMS: atom_id res chain seq x y z
N MET A 1 -8.01 8.40 -14.91
CA MET A 1 -7.40 9.59 -15.52
C MET A 1 -6.05 9.84 -14.84
N GLY A 2 -4.99 10.18 -15.59
CA GLY A 2 -3.64 10.46 -15.07
C GLY A 2 -2.77 9.27 -14.71
N SER A 3 -3.16 8.03 -15.03
CA SER A 3 -2.30 6.84 -15.04
C SER A 3 -1.56 6.71 -16.38
N ASP A 4 -0.48 5.93 -16.40
CA ASP A 4 0.34 5.72 -17.61
C ASP A 4 -0.42 4.90 -18.66
N GLU A 5 -1.22 3.90 -18.24
CA GLU A 5 -1.97 2.99 -19.10
C GLU A 5 -3.38 3.51 -19.47
N GLY A 6 -3.75 4.68 -18.94
CA GLY A 6 -5.06 5.28 -19.20
C GLY A 6 -6.23 4.62 -18.48
N PRO A 7 -7.47 5.05 -18.77
CA PRO A 7 -8.66 4.59 -18.06
C PRO A 7 -9.09 3.17 -18.43
N ASP A 8 -8.73 2.64 -19.61
CA ASP A 8 -9.22 1.33 -20.07
C ASP A 8 -8.75 0.19 -19.18
N GLU A 9 -7.45 0.13 -18.84
CA GLU A 9 -6.92 -0.89 -17.92
C GLU A 9 -7.54 -0.79 -16.51
N ILE A 10 -7.90 0.42 -16.06
CA ILE A 10 -8.61 0.63 -14.79
C ILE A 10 -10.01 0.04 -14.85
N LEU A 11 -10.76 0.32 -15.93
CA LEU A 11 -12.10 -0.22 -16.14
C LEU A 11 -12.09 -1.74 -16.34
N GLU A 12 -11.11 -2.30 -17.06
CA GLU A 12 -10.95 -3.75 -17.18
C GLU A 12 -10.65 -4.39 -15.81
N GLY A 13 -9.84 -3.74 -14.97
CA GLY A 13 -9.60 -4.18 -13.60
C GLY A 13 -10.86 -4.15 -12.74
N LEU A 14 -11.70 -3.13 -12.92
CA LEU A 14 -13.00 -3.03 -12.26
C LEU A 14 -13.95 -4.14 -12.74
N VAL A 15 -13.97 -4.46 -14.05
CA VAL A 15 -14.73 -5.61 -14.59
C VAL A 15 -14.38 -6.90 -13.85
N LEU A 16 -13.08 -7.17 -13.64
CA LEU A 16 -12.63 -8.36 -12.91
C LEU A 16 -13.04 -8.31 -11.43
N ALA A 17 -12.96 -7.15 -10.80
CA ALA A 17 -13.26 -7.00 -9.39
C ALA A 17 -14.76 -7.13 -9.08
N VAL A 18 -15.62 -6.62 -9.92
CA VAL A 18 -17.09 -6.68 -9.75
C VAL A 18 -17.61 -8.12 -9.71
N GLU A 19 -16.96 -9.06 -10.41
CA GLU A 19 -17.35 -10.48 -10.42
C GLU A 19 -17.17 -11.15 -9.05
N GLU A 20 -16.22 -10.70 -8.26
CA GLU A 20 -15.86 -11.27 -6.95
C GLU A 20 -16.34 -10.40 -5.77
N ALA A 21 -16.76 -9.16 -6.05
CA ALA A 21 -17.17 -8.20 -5.04
C ALA A 21 -18.52 -8.57 -4.41
N PRO A 22 -18.77 -8.21 -3.13
CA PRO A 22 -20.08 -8.33 -2.52
C PRO A 22 -21.14 -7.54 -3.32
N ARG A 23 -22.36 -8.07 -3.40
CA ARG A 23 -23.47 -7.40 -4.11
C ARG A 23 -23.80 -6.01 -3.55
N SER A 24 -23.48 -5.75 -2.29
CA SER A 24 -23.66 -4.45 -1.64
C SER A 24 -22.58 -3.43 -2.01
N ALA A 25 -21.47 -3.85 -2.64
CA ALA A 25 -20.43 -2.94 -3.05
C ALA A 25 -20.92 -2.02 -4.17
N ARG A 26 -20.67 -0.72 -4.01
CA ARG A 26 -20.90 0.31 -5.02
C ARG A 26 -19.55 0.86 -5.46
N PHE A 27 -19.39 1.06 -6.75
CA PHE A 27 -18.16 1.60 -7.32
C PHE A 27 -18.44 2.94 -8.00
N VAL A 28 -17.63 3.94 -7.71
CA VAL A 28 -17.72 5.25 -8.35
C VAL A 28 -16.43 5.50 -9.13
N VAL A 29 -16.56 5.65 -10.44
CA VAL A 29 -15.45 5.96 -11.34
C VAL A 29 -15.40 7.47 -11.54
N VAL A 30 -14.31 8.10 -11.05
CA VAL A 30 -14.17 9.56 -11.05
C VAL A 30 -13.30 10.03 -12.21
N GLY A 31 -13.82 10.89 -13.08
CA GLY A 31 -13.09 11.46 -14.22
C GLY A 31 -13.97 12.18 -15.22
N GLN A 32 -13.44 12.43 -16.42
CA GLN A 32 -14.16 13.09 -17.47
C GLN A 32 -15.30 12.19 -17.98
N GLU A 33 -16.53 12.62 -17.78
CA GLU A 33 -17.74 11.80 -18.04
C GLU A 33 -17.93 11.51 -19.53
N ASP A 34 -17.59 12.47 -20.39
CA ASP A 34 -17.60 12.32 -21.86
C ASP A 34 -16.63 11.22 -22.35
N VAL A 35 -15.59 10.92 -21.61
CA VAL A 35 -14.63 9.83 -21.87
C VAL A 35 -15.08 8.53 -21.20
N LEU A 36 -15.45 8.58 -19.92
CA LEU A 36 -15.74 7.39 -19.11
C LEU A 36 -17.11 6.78 -19.43
N GLY A 37 -18.13 7.58 -19.72
CA GLY A 37 -19.48 7.11 -20.01
C GLY A 37 -19.52 6.08 -21.15
N PRO A 38 -19.06 6.43 -22.37
CA PRO A 38 -19.02 5.48 -23.48
C PRO A 38 -18.15 4.24 -23.20
N MET A 39 -17.06 4.38 -22.44
CA MET A 39 -16.19 3.26 -22.10
C MET A 39 -16.85 2.28 -21.13
N ILE A 40 -17.65 2.76 -20.18
CA ILE A 40 -18.40 1.93 -19.23
C ILE A 40 -19.58 1.25 -19.94
N GLU A 41 -20.32 1.98 -20.78
CA GLU A 41 -21.43 1.44 -21.56
C GLU A 41 -20.97 0.31 -22.52
N ALA A 42 -19.77 0.42 -23.08
CA ALA A 42 -19.16 -0.62 -23.90
C ALA A 42 -18.80 -1.90 -23.13
N LYS A 43 -18.88 -1.90 -21.78
CA LYS A 43 -18.56 -3.04 -20.92
C LYS A 43 -19.84 -3.56 -20.23
N PRO A 44 -20.56 -4.55 -20.80
CA PRO A 44 -21.86 -5.01 -20.30
C PRO A 44 -21.88 -5.39 -18.81
N ARG A 45 -20.72 -5.88 -18.29
CA ARG A 45 -20.59 -6.25 -16.89
C ARG A 45 -20.62 -5.03 -15.96
N LEU A 46 -20.03 -3.91 -16.35
CA LEU A 46 -20.08 -2.67 -15.57
C LEU A 46 -21.45 -2.03 -15.66
N ALA A 47 -22.08 -2.04 -16.85
CA ALA A 47 -23.43 -1.52 -17.06
C ALA A 47 -24.51 -2.26 -16.22
N SER A 48 -24.29 -3.54 -15.91
CA SER A 48 -25.18 -4.36 -15.08
C SER A 48 -24.82 -4.36 -13.58
N ALA A 49 -23.68 -3.79 -13.22
CA ALA A 49 -23.21 -3.72 -11.85
C ALA A 49 -23.56 -2.37 -11.20
N ASN A 50 -23.37 -2.27 -9.89
CA ASN A 50 -23.55 -1.01 -9.16
C ASN A 50 -22.33 -0.09 -9.36
N VAL A 51 -22.17 0.42 -10.59
CA VAL A 51 -21.08 1.29 -11.03
C VAL A 51 -21.65 2.62 -11.50
N GLU A 52 -21.17 3.70 -10.91
CA GLU A 52 -21.57 5.08 -11.24
C GLU A 52 -20.35 5.87 -11.71
N THR A 53 -20.60 6.94 -12.49
CA THR A 53 -19.59 7.92 -12.85
C THR A 53 -19.77 9.19 -12.03
N HIS A 54 -18.66 9.80 -11.62
CA HIS A 54 -18.63 11.14 -11.04
C HIS A 54 -17.72 12.02 -11.89
N HIS A 55 -18.29 13.11 -12.41
CA HIS A 55 -17.56 14.00 -13.31
C HIS A 55 -16.42 14.75 -12.60
N ALA A 56 -15.28 14.83 -13.28
CA ALA A 56 -14.14 15.66 -12.92
C ALA A 56 -13.46 16.17 -14.18
N SER A 57 -13.39 17.49 -14.36
CA SER A 57 -12.91 18.11 -15.60
C SER A 57 -11.39 18.13 -15.74
N GLU A 58 -10.65 18.09 -14.62
CA GLU A 58 -9.19 18.25 -14.59
C GLU A 58 -8.46 16.92 -14.35
N ILE A 59 -7.22 16.86 -14.84
CA ILE A 59 -6.32 15.71 -14.66
C ILE A 59 -5.02 16.19 -14.00
N ILE A 60 -4.59 15.52 -12.92
CA ILE A 60 -3.25 15.67 -12.35
C ILE A 60 -2.31 14.74 -13.11
N ALA A 61 -1.30 15.30 -13.79
CA ALA A 61 -0.30 14.52 -14.51
C ALA A 61 0.74 13.91 -13.55
N MET A 62 1.42 12.83 -13.99
CA MET A 62 2.39 12.10 -13.17
C MET A 62 3.59 12.96 -12.74
N GLY A 63 4.00 13.94 -13.54
CA GLY A 63 5.13 14.84 -13.26
C GLY A 63 4.79 16.08 -12.42
N GLU A 64 3.55 16.26 -11.98
CA GLU A 64 3.18 17.46 -11.21
C GLU A 64 3.71 17.44 -9.78
N LYS A 65 4.04 18.64 -9.28
CA LYS A 65 4.48 18.80 -7.88
C LYS A 65 3.35 18.48 -6.92
N PRO A 66 3.58 17.65 -5.88
CA PRO A 66 2.54 17.10 -5.01
C PRO A 66 1.54 18.10 -4.45
N ILE A 67 2.04 19.12 -3.73
CA ILE A 67 1.19 20.12 -3.07
C ILE A 67 0.50 21.05 -4.09
N ALA A 68 1.23 21.43 -5.14
CA ALA A 68 0.70 22.33 -6.17
C ALA A 68 -0.43 21.64 -6.96
N GLY A 69 -0.23 20.40 -7.43
CA GLY A 69 -1.22 19.66 -8.18
C GLY A 69 -2.54 19.53 -7.43
N ILE A 70 -2.50 19.11 -6.15
CA ILE A 70 -3.73 18.89 -5.37
C ILE A 70 -4.41 20.20 -4.92
N LYS A 71 -3.66 21.31 -4.76
CA LYS A 71 -4.22 22.61 -4.37
C LYS A 71 -4.79 23.38 -5.55
N GLN A 72 -4.14 23.33 -6.72
CA GLN A 72 -4.53 24.09 -7.90
C GLN A 72 -5.63 23.42 -8.70
N LYS A 73 -5.55 22.08 -8.87
CA LYS A 73 -6.53 21.29 -9.62
C LYS A 73 -7.60 20.71 -8.70
N LYS A 74 -8.50 21.58 -8.27
CA LYS A 74 -9.58 21.22 -7.32
C LYS A 74 -10.65 20.33 -7.95
N ASP A 75 -10.82 20.39 -9.25
CA ASP A 75 -11.76 19.57 -10.02
C ASP A 75 -11.10 18.37 -10.70
N SER A 76 -9.90 17.99 -10.24
CA SER A 76 -9.25 16.76 -10.73
C SER A 76 -9.92 15.51 -10.18
N SER A 77 -9.86 14.41 -10.94
CA SER A 77 -10.41 13.12 -10.51
C SER A 77 -9.89 12.69 -9.13
N MET A 78 -8.61 12.92 -8.84
CA MET A 78 -8.02 12.63 -7.53
C MET A 78 -8.58 13.55 -6.43
N ALA A 79 -8.75 14.85 -6.70
CA ALA A 79 -9.27 15.80 -5.72
C ALA A 79 -10.74 15.54 -5.40
N ARG A 80 -11.56 15.21 -6.40
CA ARG A 80 -12.97 14.83 -6.23
C ARG A 80 -13.11 13.51 -5.48
N ALA A 81 -12.34 12.49 -5.85
CA ALA A 81 -12.38 11.22 -5.13
C ALA A 81 -11.97 11.35 -3.65
N LEU A 82 -10.96 12.17 -3.33
CA LEU A 82 -10.61 12.51 -1.95
C LEU A 82 -11.73 13.23 -1.20
N GLU A 83 -12.46 14.12 -1.87
CA GLU A 83 -13.60 14.82 -1.26
C GLU A 83 -14.75 13.85 -0.96
N MET A 84 -15.11 12.98 -1.90
CA MET A 84 -16.14 11.96 -1.70
C MET A 84 -15.85 11.07 -0.50
N VAL A 85 -14.61 10.62 -0.34
CA VAL A 85 -14.20 9.80 0.81
C VAL A 85 -14.24 10.61 2.11
N LYS A 86 -13.85 11.88 2.07
CA LYS A 86 -13.91 12.79 3.22
C LYS A 86 -15.35 13.04 3.70
N GLU A 87 -16.27 13.26 2.77
CA GLU A 87 -17.70 13.51 3.07
C GLU A 87 -18.50 12.23 3.35
N ASN A 88 -17.85 11.06 3.45
CA ASN A 88 -18.48 9.74 3.66
C ASN A 88 -19.40 9.28 2.50
N GLU A 89 -19.20 9.80 1.31
CA GLU A 89 -19.88 9.32 0.09
C GLU A 89 -19.24 8.02 -0.44
N ALA A 90 -17.98 7.76 -0.03
CA ALA A 90 -17.27 6.52 -0.29
C ALA A 90 -16.41 6.12 0.92
N ASP A 91 -16.21 4.80 1.12
CA ASP A 91 -15.44 4.25 2.24
C ASP A 91 -13.95 4.16 1.94
N ALA A 92 -13.59 3.98 0.67
CA ALA A 92 -12.21 3.84 0.21
C ALA A 92 -11.97 4.54 -1.13
N LEU A 93 -10.71 4.94 -1.35
CA LEU A 93 -10.22 5.52 -2.59
C LEU A 93 -9.08 4.66 -3.15
N LEU A 94 -9.18 4.30 -4.42
CA LEU A 94 -8.08 3.75 -5.22
C LEU A 94 -7.62 4.76 -6.26
N SER A 95 -6.31 4.98 -6.37
CA SER A 95 -5.73 5.84 -7.40
C SER A 95 -4.46 5.23 -8.01
N CYS A 96 -4.41 5.21 -9.35
CA CYS A 96 -3.21 4.90 -10.14
C CYS A 96 -2.45 6.17 -10.58
N GLY A 97 -2.88 7.35 -10.13
CA GLY A 97 -2.27 8.64 -10.48
C GLY A 97 -0.99 8.97 -9.69
N ASN A 98 -0.60 10.24 -9.72
CA ASN A 98 0.61 10.77 -9.07
C ASN A 98 0.66 10.44 -7.56
N THR A 99 1.66 9.66 -7.14
CA THR A 99 1.83 9.20 -5.75
C THR A 99 1.98 10.35 -4.77
N GLY A 100 2.81 11.35 -5.11
CA GLY A 100 3.03 12.48 -4.23
C GLY A 100 1.77 13.33 -4.02
N CYS A 101 0.97 13.53 -5.09
CA CYS A 101 -0.30 14.24 -5.00
C CYS A 101 -1.32 13.47 -4.16
N LEU A 102 -1.38 12.14 -4.31
CA LEU A 102 -2.27 11.29 -3.51
C LEU A 102 -1.91 11.32 -2.02
N MET A 103 -0.62 11.20 -1.70
CA MET A 103 -0.12 11.25 -0.32
C MET A 103 -0.37 12.62 0.31
N ALA A 104 -0.03 13.71 -0.40
CA ALA A 104 -0.28 15.08 0.07
C ALA A 104 -1.79 15.35 0.23
N GLY A 105 -2.61 14.93 -0.73
CA GLY A 105 -4.06 15.06 -0.70
C GLY A 105 -4.68 14.28 0.46
N GLY A 106 -4.27 13.03 0.66
CA GLY A 106 -4.68 12.18 1.77
C GLY A 106 -4.37 12.84 3.13
N ALA A 107 -3.12 13.26 3.34
CA ALA A 107 -2.71 13.90 4.58
C ALA A 107 -3.43 15.23 4.85
N ILE A 108 -3.61 16.07 3.84
CA ILE A 108 -4.23 17.41 3.98
C ILE A 108 -5.75 17.33 4.12
N ARG A 109 -6.43 16.50 3.30
CA ARG A 109 -7.89 16.48 3.21
C ARG A 109 -8.54 15.47 4.17
N LEU A 110 -7.95 14.27 4.31
CA LEU A 110 -8.50 13.20 5.14
C LEU A 110 -7.95 13.21 6.56
N ARG A 111 -6.78 13.80 6.77
CA ARG A 111 -6.04 13.83 8.04
C ARG A 111 -5.64 12.42 8.52
N THR A 112 -4.79 12.37 9.52
CA THR A 112 -4.42 11.13 10.22
C THR A 112 -5.48 10.74 11.24
N LEU A 113 -5.51 9.46 11.59
CA LEU A 113 -6.24 8.94 12.74
C LEU A 113 -5.77 9.65 14.01
N ASP A 114 -6.67 9.76 14.99
CA ASP A 114 -6.34 10.36 16.27
C ASP A 114 -5.21 9.57 16.93
N GLY A 115 -4.19 10.27 17.37
CA GLY A 115 -2.99 9.68 17.94
C GLY A 115 -1.92 9.25 16.92
N VAL A 116 -2.23 9.14 15.62
CA VAL A 116 -1.25 8.87 14.55
C VAL A 116 -0.66 10.18 14.04
N GLU A 117 0.67 10.31 14.06
CA GLU A 117 1.33 11.55 13.62
C GLU A 117 1.52 11.64 12.11
N ARG A 118 1.83 10.52 11.45
CA ARG A 118 2.12 10.45 10.01
C ARG A 118 1.51 9.21 9.39
N PRO A 119 0.95 9.31 8.19
CA PRO A 119 0.56 8.13 7.43
C PRO A 119 1.79 7.42 6.88
N ALA A 120 1.71 6.11 6.67
CA ALA A 120 2.77 5.29 6.11
C ALA A 120 2.29 4.51 4.88
N LEU A 121 3.13 4.36 3.87
CA LEU A 121 2.87 3.53 2.70
C LEU A 121 3.27 2.09 3.00
N CYS A 122 2.31 1.16 2.93
CA CYS A 122 2.54 -0.25 3.19
C CYS A 122 2.52 -1.06 1.90
N THR A 123 3.48 -1.97 1.73
CA THR A 123 3.56 -2.87 0.59
C THR A 123 3.63 -4.33 1.05
N ILE A 124 3.06 -5.26 0.26
CA ILE A 124 3.17 -6.69 0.50
C ILE A 124 4.25 -7.27 -0.41
N TRP A 125 5.10 -8.13 0.15
CA TRP A 125 6.24 -8.73 -0.53
C TRP A 125 6.25 -10.25 -0.43
N PRO A 126 6.70 -10.95 -1.46
CA PRO A 126 6.93 -12.38 -1.36
C PRO A 126 8.16 -12.67 -0.49
N GLY A 127 8.00 -13.53 0.48
CA GLY A 127 9.10 -14.17 1.18
C GLY A 127 9.32 -15.60 0.68
N ARG A 128 10.25 -16.29 1.28
CA ARG A 128 10.61 -17.66 0.91
C ARG A 128 9.44 -18.63 1.02
N GLU A 129 8.65 -18.54 2.11
CA GLU A 129 7.53 -19.43 2.39
C GLU A 129 6.18 -18.74 2.28
N ARG A 130 6.09 -17.46 2.68
CA ARG A 130 4.86 -16.67 2.77
C ARG A 130 5.13 -15.20 2.50
N TYR A 131 4.07 -14.43 2.32
CA TYR A 131 4.16 -12.99 2.16
C TYR A 131 4.44 -12.30 3.50
N PHE A 132 5.06 -11.12 3.42
CA PHE A 132 5.26 -10.20 4.53
C PHE A 132 4.92 -8.77 4.11
N THR A 133 4.74 -7.87 5.07
CA THR A 133 4.52 -6.46 4.79
C THR A 133 5.78 -5.65 5.08
N LEU A 134 6.06 -4.66 4.24
CA LEU A 134 7.13 -3.67 4.42
C LEU A 134 6.50 -2.28 4.56
N LEU A 135 6.86 -1.55 5.59
CA LEU A 135 6.50 -0.15 5.79
C LEU A 135 7.55 0.60 6.65
N ASP A 136 7.84 1.85 6.39
CA ASP A 136 7.25 2.74 5.40
C ASP A 136 7.95 2.58 4.03
N ALA A 137 7.20 2.38 2.96
CA ALA A 137 7.74 2.20 1.62
C ALA A 137 7.94 3.54 0.86
N GLY A 138 7.96 4.68 1.57
CA GLY A 138 8.31 5.95 0.95
C GLY A 138 7.43 7.16 1.29
N ALA A 139 6.54 7.08 2.29
CA ALA A 139 5.73 8.21 2.71
C ALA A 139 6.52 9.25 3.53
N ASN A 140 7.41 8.81 4.43
CA ASN A 140 8.15 9.67 5.34
C ASN A 140 9.64 9.36 5.31
N PRO A 141 10.44 10.08 4.51
CA PRO A 141 11.89 9.83 4.41
C PRO A 141 12.69 10.25 5.64
N HIS A 142 12.15 11.10 6.49
CA HIS A 142 12.78 11.60 7.72
C HIS A 142 11.79 11.52 8.88
N PRO A 143 11.44 10.29 9.35
CA PRO A 143 10.53 10.13 10.48
C PRO A 143 11.24 10.39 11.81
N LYS A 144 10.42 10.62 12.84
CA LYS A 144 10.85 10.52 14.24
C LYS A 144 10.68 9.05 14.71
N PRO A 145 11.35 8.64 15.81
CA PRO A 145 11.18 7.29 16.38
C PRO A 145 9.72 6.89 16.61
N ILE A 146 8.92 7.81 17.15
CA ILE A 146 7.48 7.59 17.37
C ILE A 146 6.73 7.26 16.09
N HIS A 147 7.09 7.87 14.95
CA HIS A 147 6.44 7.57 13.67
C HIS A 147 6.73 6.13 13.23
N VAL A 148 7.97 5.66 13.42
CA VAL A 148 8.37 4.29 13.07
C VAL A 148 7.71 3.29 14.02
N ALA A 149 7.61 3.61 15.31
CA ALA A 149 6.88 2.78 16.28
C ALA A 149 5.39 2.70 15.95
N GLN A 150 4.74 3.80 15.56
CA GLN A 150 3.36 3.79 15.08
C GLN A 150 3.20 2.99 13.78
N ASN A 151 4.17 3.06 12.86
CA ASN A 151 4.17 2.24 11.65
C ASN A 151 4.16 0.75 11.98
N ALA A 152 4.85 0.31 13.02
CA ALA A 152 4.82 -1.08 13.46
C ALA A 152 3.40 -1.55 13.83
N ILE A 153 2.64 -0.69 14.51
CA ILE A 153 1.24 -0.96 14.88
C ILE A 153 0.36 -0.99 13.63
N LEU A 154 0.49 0.01 12.75
CA LEU A 154 -0.23 0.06 11.47
C LEU A 154 0.02 -1.18 10.62
N GLY A 155 1.29 -1.58 10.49
CA GLY A 155 1.69 -2.75 9.71
C GLY A 155 1.21 -4.07 10.32
N SER A 156 1.22 -4.19 11.65
CA SER A 156 0.69 -5.36 12.35
C SER A 156 -0.82 -5.53 12.09
N ASN A 157 -1.60 -4.45 12.21
CA ASN A 157 -3.02 -4.48 11.92
C ASN A 157 -3.29 -4.81 10.43
N TYR A 158 -2.53 -4.21 9.52
CA TYR A 158 -2.66 -4.52 8.10
C TYR A 158 -2.32 -5.98 7.78
N ALA A 159 -1.27 -6.53 8.36
CA ALA A 159 -0.90 -7.93 8.17
C ALA A 159 -1.96 -8.91 8.72
N ARG A 160 -2.69 -8.54 9.78
CA ARG A 160 -3.84 -9.33 10.24
C ARG A 160 -4.92 -9.43 9.17
N VAL A 161 -5.27 -8.33 8.53
CA VAL A 161 -6.31 -8.28 7.49
C VAL A 161 -5.81 -8.88 6.18
N ALA A 162 -4.70 -8.39 5.65
CA ALA A 162 -4.25 -8.73 4.30
C ALA A 162 -3.58 -10.10 4.18
N LEU A 163 -2.97 -10.60 5.26
CA LEU A 163 -2.28 -11.89 5.28
C LEU A 163 -2.98 -12.95 6.15
N GLY A 164 -4.10 -12.60 6.80
CA GLY A 164 -4.86 -13.51 7.65
C GLY A 164 -4.11 -13.94 8.92
N LEU A 165 -3.17 -13.15 9.42
CA LEU A 165 -2.31 -13.50 10.55
C LEU A 165 -2.95 -13.05 11.87
N VAL A 166 -3.03 -13.94 12.86
CA VAL A 166 -3.60 -13.60 14.18
C VAL A 166 -2.66 -12.69 14.99
N ARG A 167 -1.37 -13.01 15.01
CA ARG A 167 -0.35 -12.31 15.80
C ARG A 167 0.93 -12.13 14.97
N PRO A 168 0.96 -11.17 14.01
CA PRO A 168 2.11 -10.96 13.14
C PRO A 168 3.39 -10.66 13.92
N ARG A 169 4.49 -11.26 13.53
CA ARG A 169 5.83 -10.98 14.07
C ARG A 169 6.36 -9.70 13.42
N VAL A 170 6.71 -8.72 14.24
CA VAL A 170 7.19 -7.41 13.79
C VAL A 170 8.70 -7.29 14.01
N GLY A 171 9.44 -6.90 12.98
CA GLY A 171 10.88 -6.63 13.05
C GLY A 171 11.22 -5.22 12.58
N LEU A 172 12.18 -4.59 13.26
CA LEU A 172 12.71 -3.27 12.87
C LEU A 172 13.97 -3.47 12.01
N LEU A 173 13.93 -2.94 10.79
CA LEU A 173 15.03 -3.07 9.84
C LEU A 173 16.25 -2.25 10.28
N THR A 174 17.41 -2.90 10.26
CA THR A 174 18.70 -2.31 10.68
C THR A 174 19.83 -2.80 9.78
N ILE A 175 21.04 -2.22 9.98
CA ILE A 175 22.27 -2.60 9.28
C ILE A 175 23.07 -3.69 10.01
N GLY A 176 22.71 -4.03 11.24
CA GLY A 176 23.33 -5.04 12.07
C GLY A 176 22.63 -5.15 13.41
N THR A 177 22.65 -6.33 14.02
CA THR A 177 21.95 -6.63 15.28
C THR A 177 22.86 -6.53 16.50
N GLU A 178 24.17 -6.31 16.29
CA GLU A 178 25.15 -6.15 17.38
C GLU A 178 24.96 -4.82 18.12
N GLU A 179 25.35 -4.79 19.38
CA GLU A 179 25.28 -3.58 20.20
C GLU A 179 26.06 -2.43 19.56
N GLY A 180 25.41 -1.24 19.46
CA GLY A 180 25.98 -0.04 18.82
C GLY A 180 25.81 0.04 17.30
N LYS A 181 25.22 -0.96 16.63
CA LYS A 181 24.83 -0.86 15.21
C LYS A 181 23.49 -0.13 15.05
N GLY A 182 23.36 0.53 13.93
CA GLY A 182 22.21 1.40 13.65
C GLY A 182 22.49 2.88 13.95
N ASN A 183 21.49 3.71 13.73
CA ASN A 183 21.51 5.13 14.06
C ASN A 183 20.58 5.41 15.26
N GLU A 184 20.59 6.65 15.74
CA GLU A 184 19.75 7.10 16.86
C GLU A 184 18.27 6.77 16.65
N LEU A 185 17.73 6.98 15.42
CA LEU A 185 16.37 6.62 15.06
C LEU A 185 16.06 5.13 15.36
N ILE A 186 16.96 4.23 14.97
CA ILE A 186 16.79 2.79 15.18
C ILE A 186 16.84 2.45 16.66
N HIS A 187 17.82 3.00 17.42
CA HIS A 187 17.96 2.73 18.85
C HIS A 187 16.73 3.19 19.64
N GLU A 188 16.28 4.42 19.44
CA GLU A 188 15.10 4.96 20.13
C GLU A 188 13.83 4.20 19.75
N THR A 189 13.64 3.90 18.46
CA THR A 189 12.49 3.11 17.99
C THR A 189 12.51 1.71 18.60
N HIS A 190 13.68 1.06 18.68
CA HIS A 190 13.83 -0.27 19.28
C HIS A 190 13.35 -0.29 20.73
N GLU A 191 13.77 0.67 21.55
CA GLU A 191 13.32 0.77 22.94
C GLU A 191 11.81 1.06 23.04
N MET A 192 11.26 1.93 22.20
CA MET A 192 9.82 2.16 22.12
C MET A 192 9.06 0.86 21.79
N LEU A 193 9.50 0.10 20.79
CA LEU A 193 8.86 -1.16 20.40
C LEU A 193 8.93 -2.22 21.50
N LYS A 194 10.03 -2.27 22.26
CA LYS A 194 10.16 -3.14 23.43
C LYS A 194 9.15 -2.81 24.52
N SER A 195 8.89 -1.52 24.77
CA SER A 195 7.97 -1.09 25.82
C SER A 195 6.52 -1.47 25.56
N ILE A 196 6.10 -1.60 24.29
CA ILE A 196 4.74 -2.01 23.88
C ILE A 196 4.64 -3.48 23.47
N ASN A 197 5.76 -4.23 23.58
CA ASN A 197 5.80 -5.65 23.20
C ASN A 197 4.96 -6.51 24.15
N GLY A 198 4.29 -7.50 23.57
CA GLY A 198 3.45 -8.46 24.31
C GLY A 198 2.02 -7.95 24.55
N SER A 199 1.82 -6.68 24.86
CA SER A 199 0.51 -6.07 25.09
C SER A 199 -0.19 -5.65 23.78
N ILE A 200 0.55 -4.99 22.89
CA ILE A 200 0.01 -4.43 21.63
C ILE A 200 0.63 -5.09 20.41
N LEU A 201 1.93 -5.32 20.43
CA LEU A 201 2.69 -5.92 19.34
C LEU A 201 3.31 -7.27 19.72
N ASN A 202 3.63 -8.05 18.71
CA ASN A 202 4.55 -9.18 18.79
C ASN A 202 5.89 -8.75 18.17
N TYR A 203 6.60 -7.89 18.89
CA TYR A 203 7.89 -7.38 18.44
C TYR A 203 8.98 -8.42 18.67
N THR A 204 9.68 -8.85 17.62
CA THR A 204 10.70 -9.90 17.66
C THR A 204 12.12 -9.35 17.66
N GLY A 205 12.31 -8.04 17.53
CA GLY A 205 13.62 -7.40 17.56
C GLY A 205 14.07 -6.82 16.22
N LEU A 206 15.38 -6.68 16.09
CA LEU A 206 16.04 -6.13 14.92
C LEU A 206 16.13 -7.16 13.79
N VAL A 207 16.03 -6.70 12.54
CA VAL A 207 16.10 -7.53 11.32
C VAL A 207 17.07 -6.90 10.33
N GLU A 208 18.00 -7.68 9.80
CA GLU A 208 18.94 -7.21 8.80
C GLU A 208 18.44 -7.41 7.38
N GLY A 209 18.99 -6.64 6.45
CA GLY A 209 18.57 -6.63 5.04
C GLY A 209 18.57 -8.01 4.37
N PHE A 210 19.51 -8.89 4.66
CA PHE A 210 19.57 -10.24 4.11
C PHE A 210 18.50 -11.19 4.68
N GLN A 211 17.89 -10.86 5.82
CA GLN A 211 16.87 -11.64 6.49
C GLN A 211 15.45 -11.32 6.06
N ILE A 212 15.24 -10.19 5.35
CA ILE A 212 13.89 -9.68 5.00
C ILE A 212 13.04 -10.77 4.32
N PHE A 213 13.64 -11.55 3.41
CA PHE A 213 12.93 -12.55 2.61
C PHE A 213 12.87 -13.94 3.25
N GLU A 214 13.54 -14.16 4.40
CA GLU A 214 13.63 -15.48 5.06
C GLU A 214 12.42 -15.82 5.95
N ASN A 215 11.42 -14.94 6.00
CA ASN A 215 10.20 -15.10 6.81
C ASN A 215 10.46 -15.26 8.33
N ILE A 216 11.51 -14.64 8.84
CA ILE A 216 11.75 -14.55 10.29
C ILE A 216 10.74 -13.61 10.94
N VAL A 217 10.22 -12.64 10.19
CA VAL A 217 9.15 -11.72 10.57
C VAL A 217 8.05 -11.67 9.51
N ASP A 218 6.90 -11.14 9.88
CA ASP A 218 5.72 -10.99 9.02
C ASP A 218 5.49 -9.52 8.65
N VAL A 219 6.09 -8.61 9.43
CA VAL A 219 6.05 -7.16 9.24
C VAL A 219 7.46 -6.62 9.40
N VAL A 220 8.01 -6.01 8.37
CA VAL A 220 9.30 -5.31 8.38
C VAL A 220 9.03 -3.81 8.45
N VAL A 221 9.56 -3.15 9.47
CA VAL A 221 9.37 -1.71 9.70
C VAL A 221 10.68 -0.96 9.48
N CYS A 222 10.63 0.14 8.76
CA CYS A 222 11.77 1.03 8.50
C CYS A 222 11.29 2.47 8.29
N ASP A 223 12.24 3.40 8.14
CA ASP A 223 11.94 4.73 7.62
C ASP A 223 11.62 4.70 6.12
N GLY A 224 10.90 5.72 5.64
CA GLY A 224 10.46 5.75 4.24
C GLY A 224 11.59 5.94 3.22
N PHE A 225 12.76 6.46 3.63
CA PHE A 225 13.90 6.55 2.72
C PHE A 225 14.50 5.17 2.46
N VAL A 226 14.78 4.41 3.51
CA VAL A 226 15.28 3.03 3.41
C VAL A 226 14.26 2.15 2.71
N GLY A 227 12.98 2.21 3.11
CA GLY A 227 11.93 1.39 2.52
C GLY A 227 11.72 1.65 1.03
N ASN A 228 11.77 2.91 0.59
CA ASN A 228 11.68 3.24 -0.84
C ASN A 228 12.91 2.76 -1.63
N ILE A 229 14.11 2.82 -1.05
CA ILE A 229 15.33 2.27 -1.69
C ILE A 229 15.18 0.75 -1.85
N VAL A 230 14.80 0.03 -0.78
CA VAL A 230 14.58 -1.42 -0.82
C VAL A 230 13.54 -1.76 -1.89
N LEU A 231 12.38 -1.06 -1.90
CA LEU A 231 11.34 -1.24 -2.90
C LEU A 231 11.88 -1.10 -4.32
N LYS A 232 12.52 0.03 -4.62
CA LYS A 232 13.00 0.31 -5.99
C LYS A 232 14.16 -0.58 -6.42
N ALA A 233 15.06 -0.94 -5.51
CA ALA A 233 16.15 -1.86 -5.78
C ALA A 233 15.63 -3.28 -6.12
N CYS A 234 14.69 -3.79 -5.33
CA CYS A 234 14.10 -5.11 -5.56
C CYS A 234 13.22 -5.15 -6.82
N GLU A 235 12.42 -4.11 -7.09
CA GLU A 235 11.67 -3.99 -8.35
C GLU A 235 12.60 -4.02 -9.57
N SER A 236 13.69 -3.25 -9.52
CA SER A 236 14.68 -3.19 -10.60
C SER A 236 15.41 -4.53 -10.78
N LEU A 237 15.84 -5.15 -9.67
CA LEU A 237 16.52 -6.45 -9.70
C LEU A 237 15.61 -7.56 -10.27
N SER A 238 14.35 -7.59 -9.87
CA SER A 238 13.37 -8.55 -10.38
C SER A 238 13.16 -8.42 -11.90
N LYS A 239 13.08 -7.17 -12.40
CA LYS A 239 12.99 -6.89 -13.85
C LYS A 239 14.26 -7.31 -14.59
N LEU A 240 15.43 -7.04 -14.02
CA LEU A 240 16.74 -7.42 -14.60
C LEU A 240 16.90 -8.94 -14.70
N ILE A 241 16.59 -9.67 -13.61
CA ILE A 241 16.63 -11.15 -13.62
C ILE A 241 15.66 -11.70 -14.66
N GLY A 242 14.45 -11.14 -14.75
CA GLY A 242 13.46 -11.52 -15.75
C GLY A 242 13.96 -11.32 -17.19
N SER A 243 14.62 -10.18 -17.47
CA SER A 243 15.18 -9.89 -18.80
C SER A 243 16.33 -10.83 -19.17
N PHE A 244 17.25 -11.11 -18.25
CA PHE A 244 18.34 -12.05 -18.48
C PHE A 244 17.83 -13.48 -18.73
N LEU A 245 16.83 -13.89 -17.97
CA LEU A 245 16.21 -15.20 -18.16
C LEU A 245 15.55 -15.31 -19.54
N ASP A 246 14.79 -14.27 -19.95
CA ASP A 246 14.14 -14.25 -21.27
C ASP A 246 15.17 -14.26 -22.42
N GLU A 247 16.26 -13.48 -22.30
CA GLU A 247 17.36 -13.48 -23.28
C GLU A 247 17.99 -14.87 -23.40
N GLU A 248 18.35 -15.49 -22.28
CA GLU A 248 18.99 -16.81 -22.28
C GLU A 248 18.05 -17.92 -22.81
N LEU A 249 16.77 -17.87 -22.49
CA LEU A 249 15.79 -18.84 -23.01
C LEU A 249 15.53 -18.70 -24.50
N ARG A 250 15.70 -17.50 -25.07
CA ARG A 250 15.52 -17.23 -26.51
C ARG A 250 16.77 -17.51 -27.38
N ARG A 251 17.93 -17.80 -26.78
CA ARG A 251 19.23 -17.84 -27.43
C ARG A 251 19.36 -18.89 -28.54
N ASN A 252 18.71 -20.06 -28.42
CA ASN A 252 18.71 -21.11 -29.43
C ASN A 252 17.43 -21.97 -29.40
N ALA A 253 17.28 -22.84 -30.44
CA ALA A 253 16.08 -23.67 -30.59
C ALA A 253 15.87 -24.66 -29.43
N LEU A 254 16.95 -25.27 -28.92
CA LEU A 254 16.88 -26.22 -27.81
C LEU A 254 16.36 -25.53 -26.50
N ARG A 255 16.90 -24.34 -26.19
CA ARG A 255 16.45 -23.57 -25.02
C ARG A 255 15.01 -23.10 -25.16
N LYS A 256 14.59 -22.66 -26.37
CA LYS A 256 13.18 -22.30 -26.63
C LYS A 256 12.24 -23.50 -26.42
N THR A 257 12.62 -24.68 -26.87
CA THR A 257 11.84 -25.91 -26.64
C THR A 257 11.77 -26.24 -25.14
N GLY A 258 12.90 -26.17 -24.41
CA GLY A 258 12.95 -26.36 -22.97
C GLY A 258 12.08 -25.35 -22.21
N ALA A 259 12.11 -24.07 -22.62
CA ALA A 259 11.26 -23.02 -22.06
C ALA A 259 9.77 -23.29 -22.29
N LEU A 260 9.39 -23.79 -23.45
CA LEU A 260 8.00 -24.16 -23.75
C LEU A 260 7.52 -25.31 -22.84
N LEU A 261 8.33 -26.34 -22.66
CA LEU A 261 8.04 -27.46 -21.76
C LEU A 261 7.94 -27.01 -20.28
N SER A 262 8.77 -26.03 -19.89
CA SER A 262 8.82 -25.47 -18.52
C SER A 262 7.94 -24.24 -18.32
N LYS A 263 7.06 -23.90 -19.27
CA LYS A 263 6.21 -22.68 -19.24
C LYS A 263 5.39 -22.56 -17.95
N GLY A 264 4.90 -23.69 -17.41
CA GLY A 264 4.17 -23.73 -16.16
C GLY A 264 5.03 -23.29 -14.96
N ALA A 265 6.27 -23.76 -14.87
CA ALA A 265 7.20 -23.40 -13.81
C ALA A 265 7.57 -21.90 -13.86
N PHE A 266 7.85 -21.37 -15.06
CA PHE A 266 8.15 -19.94 -15.23
C PHE A 266 6.95 -19.05 -14.90
N ARG A 267 5.74 -19.47 -15.26
CA ARG A 267 4.50 -18.75 -14.88
C ARG A 267 4.33 -18.71 -13.36
N SER A 268 4.49 -19.86 -12.70
CA SER A 268 4.41 -19.97 -11.24
C SER A 268 5.47 -19.10 -10.54
N LEU A 269 6.72 -19.16 -11.02
CA LEU A 269 7.79 -18.32 -10.50
C LEU A 269 7.47 -16.82 -10.66
N LYS A 270 7.06 -16.40 -11.86
CA LYS A 270 6.68 -15.01 -12.14
C LYS A 270 5.54 -14.52 -11.22
N GLN A 271 4.51 -15.35 -11.03
CA GLN A 271 3.42 -15.03 -10.09
C GLN A 271 3.92 -14.90 -8.66
N ARG A 272 4.82 -15.79 -8.22
CA ARG A 272 5.32 -15.83 -6.85
C ARG A 272 6.23 -14.64 -6.50
N ILE A 273 7.07 -14.18 -7.42
CA ILE A 273 8.03 -13.08 -7.17
C ILE A 273 7.52 -11.71 -7.62
N ASN A 274 6.30 -11.61 -8.20
CA ASN A 274 5.75 -10.33 -8.61
C ASN A 274 5.19 -9.58 -7.39
N PRO A 275 5.82 -8.50 -6.93
CA PRO A 275 5.31 -7.72 -5.80
C PRO A 275 4.00 -7.00 -6.14
N GLU A 276 3.73 -6.79 -7.43
CA GLU A 276 2.53 -6.11 -7.92
C GLU A 276 1.27 -7.00 -7.91
N GLN A 277 1.38 -8.30 -7.58
CA GLN A 277 0.21 -9.21 -7.59
C GLN A 277 -0.88 -8.78 -6.60
N PHE A 278 -0.53 -8.06 -5.53
CA PHE A 278 -1.49 -7.47 -4.60
C PHE A 278 -2.10 -6.17 -5.13
N GLY A 279 -1.57 -5.64 -6.24
CA GLY A 279 -2.16 -4.56 -7.02
C GLY A 279 -2.07 -3.17 -6.41
N GLY A 280 -1.97 -3.04 -5.09
CA GLY A 280 -1.98 -1.73 -4.44
C GLY A 280 -1.26 -1.70 -3.10
N ALA A 281 -0.81 -0.51 -2.73
CA ALA A 281 -0.18 -0.19 -1.46
C ALA A 281 -1.10 0.76 -0.68
N PRO A 282 -1.69 0.36 0.45
CA PRO A 282 -2.49 1.25 1.25
C PRO A 282 -1.63 2.31 1.94
N LEU A 283 -2.15 3.51 2.01
CA LEU A 283 -1.65 4.61 2.83
C LEU A 283 -2.31 4.51 4.21
N LEU A 284 -1.64 3.81 5.11
CA LEU A 284 -2.14 3.51 6.45
C LEU A 284 -2.04 4.71 7.38
N GLY A 285 -2.88 4.75 8.42
CA GLY A 285 -2.89 5.82 9.41
C GLY A 285 -3.70 7.06 9.04
N LEU A 286 -4.39 7.07 7.92
CA LEU A 286 -5.40 8.06 7.58
C LEU A 286 -6.77 7.68 8.17
N ARG A 287 -7.65 8.68 8.36
CA ARG A 287 -9.04 8.46 8.83
C ARG A 287 -9.90 7.70 7.83
N LYS A 288 -9.39 7.46 6.61
CA LYS A 288 -10.07 6.79 5.52
C LYS A 288 -9.10 5.90 4.75
N HIS A 289 -9.62 4.87 4.10
CA HIS A 289 -8.82 3.95 3.29
C HIS A 289 -8.42 4.60 1.97
N VAL A 290 -7.12 4.72 1.75
CA VAL A 290 -6.52 5.20 0.51
C VAL A 290 -5.55 4.17 -0.01
N ILE A 291 -5.80 3.67 -1.21
CA ILE A 291 -4.96 2.66 -1.85
C ILE A 291 -4.26 3.29 -3.06
N LYS A 292 -2.96 3.18 -3.09
CA LYS A 292 -2.12 3.59 -4.22
C LYS A 292 -1.81 2.37 -5.09
N ALA A 293 -2.17 2.42 -6.37
CA ALA A 293 -1.66 1.49 -7.36
C ALA A 293 -0.64 2.17 -8.28
N HIS A 294 0.25 1.43 -8.90
CA HIS A 294 1.29 1.99 -9.78
C HIS A 294 0.66 2.66 -11.02
N GLY A 295 1.30 3.70 -11.59
CA GLY A 295 0.82 4.35 -12.82
C GLY A 295 0.71 3.39 -14.01
N SER A 296 1.62 2.41 -14.08
CA SER A 296 1.63 1.32 -15.07
C SER A 296 0.87 0.05 -14.63
N SER A 297 -0.05 0.16 -13.67
CA SER A 297 -0.86 -0.98 -13.24
C SER A 297 -1.77 -1.47 -14.34
N ASN A 298 -1.70 -2.78 -14.62
CA ASN A 298 -2.63 -3.45 -15.51
C ASN A 298 -3.91 -3.85 -14.79
N ARG A 299 -4.88 -4.40 -15.52
CA ARG A 299 -6.19 -4.83 -15.01
C ARG A 299 -6.13 -5.77 -13.79
N HIS A 300 -5.17 -6.67 -13.72
CA HIS A 300 -5.02 -7.60 -12.59
C HIS A 300 -4.53 -6.88 -11.32
N HIS A 301 -3.62 -5.92 -11.48
CA HIS A 301 -3.17 -5.09 -10.37
C HIS A 301 -4.30 -4.19 -9.84
N VAL A 302 -5.09 -3.60 -10.73
CA VAL A 302 -6.27 -2.79 -10.34
C VAL A 302 -7.30 -3.65 -9.61
N CYS A 303 -7.60 -4.85 -10.13
CA CYS A 303 -8.49 -5.80 -9.46
C CYS A 303 -7.98 -6.17 -8.06
N GLY A 304 -6.69 -6.47 -7.91
CA GLY A 304 -6.08 -6.76 -6.61
C GLY A 304 -6.17 -5.57 -5.64
N ALA A 305 -5.93 -4.35 -6.13
CA ALA A 305 -6.03 -3.14 -5.32
C ALA A 305 -7.48 -2.87 -4.84
N ILE A 306 -8.48 -3.15 -5.69
CA ILE A 306 -9.90 -3.06 -5.30
C ILE A 306 -10.23 -4.09 -4.23
N LYS A 307 -9.73 -5.33 -4.33
CA LYS A 307 -9.93 -6.37 -3.30
C LYS A 307 -9.35 -5.94 -1.96
N ILE A 308 -8.12 -5.40 -1.93
CA ILE A 308 -7.53 -4.82 -0.72
C ILE A 308 -8.44 -3.75 -0.11
N ALA A 309 -8.98 -2.84 -0.93
CA ALA A 309 -9.89 -1.81 -0.45
C ALA A 309 -11.14 -2.40 0.20
N LEU A 310 -11.76 -3.40 -0.43
CA LEU A 310 -12.93 -4.11 0.10
C LEU A 310 -12.62 -4.81 1.42
N ASP A 311 -11.50 -5.54 1.50
CA ASP A 311 -11.08 -6.26 2.72
C ASP A 311 -10.85 -5.29 3.89
N LEU A 312 -10.19 -4.15 3.65
CA LEU A 312 -9.93 -3.14 4.68
C LEU A 312 -11.22 -2.51 5.24
N VAL A 313 -12.19 -2.25 4.35
CA VAL A 313 -13.50 -1.73 4.75
C VAL A 313 -14.30 -2.78 5.52
N GLN A 314 -14.37 -4.01 5.03
CA GLN A 314 -15.14 -5.10 5.65
C GLN A 314 -14.62 -5.49 7.04
N CYS A 315 -13.30 -5.47 7.23
CA CYS A 315 -12.67 -5.83 8.51
C CYS A 315 -12.64 -4.69 9.53
N ASP A 316 -13.17 -3.50 9.21
CA ASP A 316 -13.14 -2.31 10.08
C ASP A 316 -11.75 -2.06 10.69
N MET A 317 -10.72 -2.12 9.84
CA MET A 317 -9.33 -1.98 10.26
C MET A 317 -9.05 -0.65 10.98
N ILE A 318 -9.76 0.42 10.61
CA ILE A 318 -9.58 1.75 11.21
C ILE A 318 -9.86 1.72 12.71
N THR A 319 -10.96 1.11 13.14
CA THR A 319 -11.33 0.99 14.56
C THR A 319 -10.30 0.17 15.33
N GLN A 320 -9.80 -0.93 14.75
CA GLN A 320 -8.76 -1.75 15.38
C GLN A 320 -7.44 -0.98 15.57
N VAL A 321 -7.00 -0.27 14.51
CA VAL A 321 -5.81 0.58 14.58
C VAL A 321 -5.96 1.67 15.63
N LEU A 322 -7.12 2.34 15.70
CA LEU A 322 -7.37 3.40 16.66
C LEU A 322 -7.24 2.91 18.12
N ALA A 323 -7.79 1.73 18.41
CA ALA A 323 -7.68 1.11 19.73
C ALA A 323 -6.22 0.80 20.10
N ASP A 324 -5.47 0.16 19.19
CA ASP A 324 -4.07 -0.21 19.42
C ASP A 324 -3.16 1.03 19.54
N ILE A 325 -3.38 2.08 18.73
CA ILE A 325 -2.62 3.36 18.79
C ILE A 325 -2.92 4.12 20.08
N THR A 326 -4.18 4.15 20.54
CA THR A 326 -4.54 4.80 21.80
C THR A 326 -3.81 4.15 22.95
N SER A 327 -3.90 2.82 23.06
CA SER A 327 -3.21 2.07 24.12
C SER A 327 -1.68 2.19 24.06
N ALA A 328 -1.11 2.24 22.84
CA ALA A 328 0.33 2.42 22.67
C ALA A 328 0.79 3.82 23.09
N ASN A 329 0.04 4.86 22.74
CA ASN A 329 0.41 6.23 23.08
C ASN A 329 0.37 6.50 24.59
N GLU A 330 -0.46 5.80 25.37
CA GLU A 330 -0.44 5.85 26.83
C GLU A 330 0.90 5.38 27.41
N ILE A 331 1.52 4.39 26.77
CA ILE A 331 2.84 3.85 27.17
C ILE A 331 3.98 4.72 26.63
N LEU A 332 3.88 5.11 25.35
CA LEU A 332 4.95 5.81 24.63
C LEU A 332 5.04 7.31 25.00
N ARG A 333 4.00 7.89 25.60
CA ARG A 333 3.87 9.33 25.94
C ARG A 333 3.23 9.52 27.30
N PRO A 334 3.82 9.05 28.41
CA PRO A 334 3.19 9.11 29.72
C PRO A 334 2.87 10.55 30.21
N GLU A 335 3.54 11.58 29.67
CA GLU A 335 3.37 12.97 30.10
C GLU A 335 2.18 13.70 29.43
N ALA A 336 1.61 13.17 28.35
CA ALA A 336 0.50 13.82 27.63
C ALA A 336 -0.90 13.55 28.26
N SER A 337 -1.03 12.57 29.14
CA SER A 337 -2.29 12.16 29.77
C SER A 337 -2.58 12.87 31.10
N GLY A 338 -1.70 13.76 31.57
CA GLY A 338 -1.81 14.41 32.87
C GLY A 338 -2.45 15.79 32.91
N ASN A 339 -2.84 16.42 31.81
CA ASN A 339 -3.34 17.81 31.76
C ASN A 339 -4.75 17.95 31.18
N SER A 340 -5.70 17.13 31.62
CA SER A 340 -7.12 17.36 31.33
C SER A 340 -8.00 17.12 32.54
N VAL A 341 -7.57 17.74 33.72
CA VAL A 341 -8.49 18.01 34.84
C VAL A 341 -7.97 19.27 35.53
N GLU A 342 -8.45 20.43 35.13
CA GLU A 342 -8.82 21.56 35.97
C GLU A 342 -9.79 22.46 35.23
#